data_82c59c337dfb1623787b42c37099b430
#
_entry.id   82c59c337dfb1623787b42c37099b430
#
_cell.length_a   1.000
_cell.length_b   1.000
_cell.length_c   1.000
_cell.angle_alpha   90.00
_cell.angle_beta   90.00
_cell.angle_gamma   90.00
#
_symmetry.space_group_name_H-M   'P 1'
#
loop_
_entity.id
_entity.type
_entity.pdbx_description
1 polymer ?
#
loop_
_entity_poly.entity_id
_entity_poly.type
_entity_poly.pdbx_seq_one_letter_code
_entity_poly.pdbx_strand_id
1 'polypeptide(L)'
;MRAATLCVLLLLALPAAAVERVVTLAPSLTELMLELDAGELLVGLLDGGERPAAVAQLPSVGRYGQLELESVLKLQPDLVLLWPDSISRAQRQQLERIGIPLLIVEPRKLADLAENFVEIGARIGRLDKGRALQQQFNNGLASLRQRYQREQPLRLFYQVWDMPLYTIGGEQIISDALRICGAENVFAELSLPAPQVSVEAVLQANPEVILASVQEQLDAWRIWPGVAAVERKQLWLVPDAGLERPSFQMLGAVEKLCQQLQRAR
;
A
#
# COMPACT_ATOMS: atom_id res chain seq x y z
N MET A 1 6.10 -31.32 -63.71
CA MET A 1 6.98 -30.84 -62.61
C MET A 1 6.39 -29.56 -62.08
N ARG A 2 5.71 -29.61 -60.96
CA ARG A 2 5.10 -28.41 -60.29
C ARG A 2 5.98 -28.04 -59.11
N ALA A 3 6.64 -26.90 -59.21
CA ALA A 3 7.41 -26.31 -58.13
C ALA A 3 6.47 -25.68 -57.11
N ALA A 4 6.42 -26.20 -55.91
CA ALA A 4 5.69 -25.61 -54.79
C ALA A 4 6.61 -24.57 -54.14
N THR A 5 6.26 -23.30 -54.30
CA THR A 5 6.94 -22.19 -53.64
C THR A 5 6.45 -22.10 -52.17
N LEU A 6 7.31 -22.49 -51.24
CA LEU A 6 7.07 -22.43 -49.79
C LEU A 6 7.31 -20.98 -49.34
N CYS A 7 6.21 -20.22 -49.13
CA CYS A 7 6.31 -18.87 -48.53
C CYS A 7 6.49 -19.01 -47.02
N VAL A 8 7.75 -18.81 -46.56
CA VAL A 8 8.06 -18.73 -45.12
C VAL A 8 7.64 -17.32 -44.64
N LEU A 9 6.50 -17.21 -43.95
CA LEU A 9 6.10 -16.02 -43.20
C LEU A 9 7.06 -15.89 -41.98
N LEU A 10 8.08 -15.04 -42.08
CA LEU A 10 8.79 -14.55 -40.90
C LEU A 10 7.84 -13.65 -40.11
N LEU A 11 7.28 -14.18 -39.02
CA LEU A 11 6.65 -13.39 -37.97
C LEU A 11 7.73 -12.55 -37.30
N LEU A 12 7.88 -11.29 -37.73
CA LEU A 12 8.65 -10.27 -37.03
C LEU A 12 7.95 -10.01 -35.67
N ALA A 13 8.39 -10.73 -34.65
CA ALA A 13 8.06 -10.37 -33.26
C ALA A 13 8.68 -8.97 -33.02
N LEU A 14 7.86 -7.93 -33.08
CA LEU A 14 8.27 -6.59 -32.63
C LEU A 14 8.66 -6.74 -31.15
N PRO A 15 9.91 -6.38 -30.76
CA PRO A 15 10.25 -6.38 -29.35
C PRO A 15 9.28 -5.40 -28.65
N ALA A 16 8.58 -5.87 -27.63
CA ALA A 16 7.88 -4.95 -26.73
C ALA A 16 8.93 -3.95 -26.24
N ALA A 17 8.72 -2.66 -26.49
CA ALA A 17 9.64 -1.64 -26.03
C ALA A 17 9.85 -1.82 -24.51
N ALA A 18 11.10 -1.92 -24.09
CA ALA A 18 11.42 -2.02 -22.67
C ALA A 18 11.00 -0.72 -22.00
N VAL A 19 10.42 -0.83 -20.80
CA VAL A 19 10.11 0.35 -19.98
C VAL A 19 11.43 0.91 -19.44
N GLU A 20 11.71 2.17 -19.76
CA GLU A 20 12.94 2.87 -19.36
C GLU A 20 12.66 4.12 -18.52
N ARG A 21 11.42 4.64 -18.54
CA ARG A 21 11.05 5.92 -17.93
C ARG A 21 9.77 5.78 -17.12
N VAL A 22 9.90 5.67 -15.81
CA VAL A 22 8.77 5.46 -14.91
C VAL A 22 8.51 6.71 -14.07
N VAL A 23 7.25 7.11 -13.98
CA VAL A 23 6.75 8.08 -13.00
C VAL A 23 5.89 7.36 -11.98
N THR A 24 6.09 7.64 -10.69
CA THR A 24 5.29 7.07 -9.60
C THR A 24 4.40 8.14 -8.98
N LEU A 25 3.11 7.81 -8.83
CA LEU A 25 2.10 8.72 -8.28
C LEU A 25 1.67 8.34 -6.85
N ALA A 26 2.58 7.73 -6.09
CA ALA A 26 2.47 7.56 -4.63
C ALA A 26 3.86 7.24 -4.05
N PRO A 27 4.15 7.61 -2.78
CA PRO A 27 5.41 7.27 -2.12
C PRO A 27 5.66 5.76 -2.03
N SER A 28 4.63 4.96 -1.71
CA SER A 28 4.74 3.49 -1.65
C SER A 28 5.15 2.87 -3.00
N LEU A 29 4.71 3.43 -4.12
CA LEU A 29 5.09 2.97 -5.46
C LEU A 29 6.54 3.34 -5.79
N THR A 30 7.04 4.47 -5.29
CA THR A 30 8.45 4.83 -5.37
C THR A 30 9.31 3.83 -4.58
N GLU A 31 8.89 3.48 -3.38
CA GLU A 31 9.55 2.48 -2.54
C GLU A 31 9.57 1.10 -3.24
N LEU A 32 8.44 0.66 -3.82
CA LEU A 32 8.36 -0.56 -4.61
C LEU A 32 9.37 -0.59 -5.77
N MET A 33 9.54 0.52 -6.49
CA MET A 33 10.54 0.60 -7.56
C MET A 33 11.97 0.44 -7.03
N LEU A 34 12.28 1.05 -5.87
CA LEU A 34 13.59 0.89 -5.23
C LEU A 34 13.83 -0.55 -4.73
N GLU A 35 12.82 -1.17 -4.15
CA GLU A 35 12.86 -2.56 -3.66
C GLU A 35 13.01 -3.58 -4.81
N LEU A 36 12.52 -3.23 -6.00
CA LEU A 36 12.71 -3.99 -7.24
C LEU A 36 14.07 -3.73 -7.92
N ASP A 37 14.98 -3.00 -7.28
CA ASP A 37 16.26 -2.58 -7.85
C ASP A 37 16.08 -1.87 -9.22
N ALA A 38 15.08 -0.99 -9.32
CA ALA A 38 14.71 -0.27 -10.54
C ALA A 38 14.64 1.26 -10.34
N GLY A 39 15.38 1.77 -9.36
CA GLY A 39 15.44 3.20 -9.07
C GLY A 39 15.96 4.04 -10.24
N GLU A 40 16.81 3.47 -11.09
CA GLU A 40 17.36 4.10 -12.28
C GLU A 40 16.32 4.38 -13.38
N LEU A 41 15.20 3.66 -13.37
CA LEU A 41 14.08 3.88 -14.29
C LEU A 41 13.19 5.05 -13.87
N LEU A 42 13.28 5.50 -12.60
CA LEU A 42 12.47 6.60 -12.11
C LEU A 42 12.94 7.93 -12.71
N VAL A 43 12.01 8.63 -13.35
CA VAL A 43 12.26 9.95 -13.94
C VAL A 43 11.50 11.07 -13.23
N GLY A 44 10.53 10.76 -12.38
CA GLY A 44 9.76 11.69 -11.56
C GLY A 44 8.84 10.99 -10.59
N LEU A 45 8.42 11.70 -9.56
CA LEU A 45 7.55 11.16 -8.51
C LEU A 45 6.58 12.20 -7.96
N LEU A 46 5.48 11.72 -7.38
CA LEU A 46 4.53 12.55 -6.66
C LEU A 46 5.02 12.74 -5.22
N ASP A 47 5.02 13.98 -4.73
CA ASP A 47 5.40 14.28 -3.35
C ASP A 47 4.34 13.81 -2.35
N GLY A 48 4.79 13.18 -1.28
CA GLY A 48 3.92 12.66 -0.21
C GLY A 48 4.72 12.30 1.05
N GLY A 49 5.46 13.25 1.58
CA GLY A 49 6.32 13.07 2.75
C GLY A 49 7.82 13.09 2.43
N GLU A 50 8.63 12.54 3.31
CA GLU A 50 10.08 12.47 3.14
C GLU A 50 10.45 11.50 2.00
N ARG A 51 11.32 11.96 1.09
CA ARG A 51 11.81 11.17 -0.04
C ARG A 51 12.99 10.30 0.38
N PRO A 52 13.05 9.05 -0.07
CA PRO A 52 14.27 8.26 0.06
C PRO A 52 15.47 8.97 -0.59
N ALA A 53 16.65 8.88 0.05
CA ALA A 53 17.86 9.57 -0.42
C ALA A 53 18.22 9.24 -1.88
N ALA A 54 17.97 8.01 -2.32
CA ALA A 54 18.23 7.55 -3.69
C ALA A 54 17.44 8.33 -4.77
N VAL A 55 16.31 8.94 -4.41
CA VAL A 55 15.40 9.65 -5.34
C VAL A 55 15.17 11.10 -4.95
N ALA A 56 15.92 11.62 -3.98
CA ALA A 56 15.75 12.97 -3.44
C ALA A 56 15.85 14.07 -4.50
N GLN A 57 16.66 13.87 -5.55
CA GLN A 57 16.92 14.82 -6.62
C GLN A 57 15.98 14.69 -7.82
N LEU A 58 15.09 13.69 -7.84
CA LEU A 58 14.18 13.52 -8.97
C LEU A 58 13.13 14.65 -9.02
N PRO A 59 12.70 15.04 -10.22
CA PRO A 59 11.65 16.04 -10.38
C PRO A 59 10.36 15.64 -9.67
N SER A 60 9.69 16.62 -9.03
CA SER A 60 8.32 16.47 -8.57
C SER A 60 7.35 16.59 -9.74
N VAL A 61 6.31 15.75 -9.75
CA VAL A 61 5.17 15.88 -10.66
C VAL A 61 3.91 16.37 -9.93
N GLY A 62 4.08 17.00 -8.77
CA GLY A 62 3.02 17.51 -7.92
C GLY A 62 2.94 16.80 -6.58
N ARG A 63 1.80 16.90 -5.91
CA ARG A 63 1.52 16.30 -4.61
C ARG A 63 0.15 15.62 -4.61
N TYR A 64 -0.14 14.87 -3.58
CA TYR A 64 -1.41 14.15 -3.42
C TYR A 64 -2.61 15.06 -3.73
N GLY A 65 -3.48 14.61 -4.64
CA GLY A 65 -4.64 15.34 -5.13
C GLY A 65 -4.34 16.50 -6.12
N GLN A 66 -3.08 16.83 -6.37
CA GLN A 66 -2.66 17.96 -7.22
C GLN A 66 -1.53 17.53 -8.18
N LEU A 67 -1.87 16.76 -9.20
CA LEU A 67 -0.93 16.37 -10.26
C LEU A 67 -0.65 17.55 -11.18
N GLU A 68 0.63 17.77 -11.46
CA GLU A 68 1.12 18.71 -12.47
C GLU A 68 1.31 17.99 -13.82
N LEU A 69 0.25 17.90 -14.62
CA LEU A 69 0.26 17.13 -15.86
C LEU A 69 1.38 17.56 -16.83
N GLU A 70 1.68 18.86 -16.91
CA GLU A 70 2.78 19.36 -17.77
C GLU A 70 4.14 18.83 -17.33
N SER A 71 4.36 18.69 -16.01
CA SER A 71 5.58 18.11 -15.44
C SER A 71 5.70 16.64 -15.84
N VAL A 72 4.60 15.87 -15.79
CA VAL A 72 4.58 14.48 -16.26
C VAL A 72 4.91 14.40 -17.75
N LEU A 73 4.28 15.23 -18.58
CA LEU A 73 4.50 15.23 -20.04
C LEU A 73 5.94 15.57 -20.43
N LYS A 74 6.57 16.52 -19.75
CA LYS A 74 7.99 16.88 -19.97
C LYS A 74 8.93 15.71 -19.70
N LEU A 75 8.56 14.83 -18.77
CA LEU A 75 9.36 13.66 -18.43
C LEU A 75 9.20 12.51 -19.44
N GLN A 76 8.22 12.55 -20.34
CA GLN A 76 7.97 11.53 -21.36
C GLN A 76 8.03 10.10 -20.80
N PRO A 77 7.19 9.74 -19.80
CA PRO A 77 7.25 8.42 -19.21
C PRO A 77 6.71 7.34 -20.15
N ASP A 78 7.32 6.16 -20.12
CA ASP A 78 6.84 4.94 -20.78
C ASP A 78 5.79 4.23 -19.94
N LEU A 79 5.81 4.49 -18.61
CA LEU A 79 4.91 3.90 -17.64
C LEU A 79 4.65 4.86 -16.49
N VAL A 80 3.41 4.95 -16.06
CA VAL A 80 3.02 5.63 -14.81
C VAL A 80 2.43 4.60 -13.86
N LEU A 81 3.03 4.46 -12.68
CA LEU A 81 2.46 3.69 -11.58
C LEU A 81 1.52 4.61 -10.79
N LEU A 82 0.29 4.18 -10.60
CA LEU A 82 -0.79 4.98 -10.04
C LEU A 82 -1.45 4.30 -8.85
N TRP A 83 -1.46 4.97 -7.69
CA TRP A 83 -2.41 4.68 -6.63
C TRP A 83 -3.73 5.42 -6.95
N PRO A 84 -4.91 4.77 -6.94
CA PRO A 84 -6.16 5.35 -7.46
C PRO A 84 -6.52 6.72 -6.87
N ASP A 85 -6.33 6.88 -5.55
CA ASP A 85 -6.73 8.10 -4.83
C ASP A 85 -5.66 9.20 -4.82
N SER A 86 -4.47 8.94 -5.39
CA SER A 86 -3.40 9.94 -5.43
C SER A 86 -3.67 11.09 -6.38
N ILE A 87 -4.55 10.87 -7.37
CA ILE A 87 -4.98 11.88 -8.34
C ILE A 87 -6.49 11.79 -8.58
N SER A 88 -7.10 12.88 -9.04
CA SER A 88 -8.52 12.89 -9.37
C SER A 88 -8.84 12.00 -10.57
N ARG A 89 -10.10 11.51 -10.65
CA ARG A 89 -10.59 10.75 -11.80
C ARG A 89 -10.41 11.53 -13.12
N ALA A 90 -10.61 12.84 -13.10
CA ALA A 90 -10.42 13.69 -14.27
C ALA A 90 -8.97 13.72 -14.74
N GLN A 91 -8.01 13.83 -13.81
CA GLN A 91 -6.57 13.77 -14.12
C GLN A 91 -6.15 12.41 -14.68
N ARG A 92 -6.66 11.31 -14.09
CA ARG A 92 -6.43 9.97 -14.65
C ARG A 92 -6.94 9.84 -16.07
N GLN A 93 -8.16 10.29 -16.35
CA GLN A 93 -8.71 10.29 -17.71
C GLN A 93 -7.92 11.16 -18.69
N GLN A 94 -7.27 12.22 -18.22
CA GLN A 94 -6.37 13.01 -19.06
C GLN A 94 -5.10 12.24 -19.45
N LEU A 95 -4.46 11.55 -18.49
CA LEU A 95 -3.31 10.68 -18.76
C LEU A 95 -3.67 9.57 -19.75
N GLU A 96 -4.81 8.90 -19.56
CA GLU A 96 -5.33 7.85 -20.46
C GLU A 96 -5.55 8.37 -21.90
N ARG A 97 -6.16 9.55 -22.05
CA ARG A 97 -6.40 10.17 -23.37
C ARG A 97 -5.13 10.56 -24.11
N ILE A 98 -4.06 10.88 -23.38
CA ILE A 98 -2.75 11.20 -23.98
C ILE A 98 -2.03 9.92 -24.43
N GLY A 99 -2.51 8.74 -23.99
CA GLY A 99 -1.95 7.45 -24.37
C GLY A 99 -0.74 7.01 -23.52
N ILE A 100 -0.53 7.63 -22.36
CA ILE A 100 0.51 7.19 -21.41
C ILE A 100 0.05 5.88 -20.76
N PRO A 101 0.85 4.80 -20.81
CA PRO A 101 0.53 3.55 -20.16
C PRO A 101 0.43 3.73 -18.63
N LEU A 102 -0.70 3.33 -18.05
CA LEU A 102 -0.93 3.37 -16.60
C LEU A 102 -0.96 1.94 -16.04
N LEU A 103 -0.31 1.73 -14.91
CA LEU A 103 -0.48 0.56 -14.07
C LEU A 103 -1.08 0.99 -12.74
N ILE A 104 -2.31 0.57 -12.48
CA ILE A 104 -3.02 0.88 -11.25
C ILE A 104 -2.63 -0.16 -10.20
N VAL A 105 -2.15 0.30 -9.05
CA VAL A 105 -1.66 -0.54 -7.95
C VAL A 105 -2.42 -0.17 -6.69
N GLU A 106 -3.33 -1.03 -6.25
CA GLU A 106 -4.19 -0.83 -5.08
C GLU A 106 -4.32 -2.14 -4.29
N PRO A 107 -3.29 -2.58 -3.56
CA PRO A 107 -3.39 -3.77 -2.75
C PRO A 107 -4.36 -3.57 -1.59
N ARG A 108 -5.40 -4.38 -1.51
CA ARG A 108 -6.38 -4.41 -0.41
C ARG A 108 -6.05 -5.47 0.63
N LYS A 109 -5.24 -6.44 0.25
CA LYS A 109 -4.72 -7.51 1.10
C LYS A 109 -3.21 -7.63 0.96
N LEU A 110 -2.58 -8.25 1.93
CA LEU A 110 -1.14 -8.53 1.87
C LEU A 110 -0.77 -9.47 0.70
N ALA A 111 -1.70 -10.36 0.31
CA ALA A 111 -1.53 -11.20 -0.88
C ALA A 111 -1.49 -10.38 -2.18
N ASP A 112 -2.37 -9.37 -2.31
CA ASP A 112 -2.38 -8.47 -3.47
C ASP A 112 -1.06 -7.71 -3.58
N LEU A 113 -0.52 -7.25 -2.44
CA LEU A 113 0.79 -6.59 -2.40
C LEU A 113 1.90 -7.52 -2.86
N ALA A 114 1.86 -8.79 -2.44
CA ALA A 114 2.82 -9.79 -2.90
C ALA A 114 2.72 -10.05 -4.42
N GLU A 115 1.53 -10.02 -4.99
CA GLU A 115 1.30 -10.12 -6.45
C GLU A 115 1.82 -8.88 -7.18
N ASN A 116 1.66 -7.68 -6.60
CA ASN A 116 2.15 -6.44 -7.21
C ASN A 116 3.68 -6.42 -7.39
N PHE A 117 4.47 -7.09 -6.53
CA PHE A 117 5.92 -7.22 -6.76
C PHE A 117 6.21 -7.91 -8.08
N VAL A 118 5.47 -8.97 -8.40
CA VAL A 118 5.65 -9.74 -9.64
C VAL A 118 5.12 -8.95 -10.84
N GLU A 119 3.94 -8.34 -10.72
CA GLU A 119 3.31 -7.59 -11.81
C GLU A 119 4.16 -6.39 -12.23
N ILE A 120 4.58 -5.55 -11.26
CA ILE A 120 5.43 -4.40 -11.53
C ILE A 120 6.78 -4.89 -12.07
N GLY A 121 7.39 -5.90 -11.42
CA GLY A 121 8.65 -6.48 -11.85
C GLY A 121 8.61 -6.99 -13.30
N ALA A 122 7.52 -7.62 -13.72
CA ALA A 122 7.33 -8.07 -15.10
C ALA A 122 7.27 -6.90 -16.09
N ARG A 123 6.57 -5.80 -15.71
CA ARG A 123 6.41 -4.61 -16.56
C ARG A 123 7.72 -3.86 -16.80
N ILE A 124 8.61 -3.84 -15.80
CA ILE A 124 9.87 -3.07 -15.84
C ILE A 124 11.10 -3.94 -16.08
N GLY A 125 10.94 -5.21 -16.48
CA GLY A 125 12.06 -6.10 -16.74
C GLY A 125 12.81 -6.59 -15.49
N ARG A 126 12.14 -6.63 -14.34
CA ARG A 126 12.67 -7.11 -13.04
C ARG A 126 11.86 -8.28 -12.48
N LEU A 127 11.34 -9.16 -13.35
CA LEU A 127 10.46 -10.27 -12.97
C LEU A 127 11.06 -11.17 -11.89
N ASP A 128 12.33 -11.56 -12.03
CA ASP A 128 12.98 -12.48 -11.09
C ASP A 128 13.13 -11.84 -9.70
N LYS A 129 13.43 -10.54 -9.65
CA LYS A 129 13.47 -9.78 -8.40
C LYS A 129 12.07 -9.71 -7.77
N GLY A 130 11.03 -9.43 -8.59
CA GLY A 130 9.64 -9.42 -8.12
C GLY A 130 9.21 -10.76 -7.51
N ARG A 131 9.54 -11.88 -8.14
CA ARG A 131 9.28 -13.23 -7.60
C ARG A 131 10.02 -13.50 -6.30
N ALA A 132 11.28 -13.07 -6.21
CA ALA A 132 12.07 -13.22 -4.99
C ALA A 132 11.46 -12.45 -3.82
N LEU A 133 11.05 -11.19 -4.04
CA LEU A 133 10.35 -10.38 -3.04
C LEU A 133 9.02 -11.01 -2.63
N GLN A 134 8.21 -11.47 -3.59
CA GLN A 134 6.95 -12.16 -3.31
C GLN A 134 7.17 -13.37 -2.40
N GLN A 135 8.13 -14.23 -2.73
CA GLN A 135 8.44 -15.44 -1.95
C GLN A 135 8.87 -15.07 -0.53
N GLN A 136 9.79 -14.11 -0.40
CA GLN A 136 10.29 -13.66 0.89
C GLN A 136 9.18 -13.05 1.75
N PHE A 137 8.33 -12.22 1.15
CA PHE A 137 7.19 -11.57 1.82
C PHE A 137 6.19 -12.62 2.33
N ASN A 138 5.77 -13.56 1.46
CA ASN A 138 4.83 -14.61 1.81
C ASN A 138 5.37 -15.54 2.91
N ASN A 139 6.65 -15.91 2.85
CA ASN A 139 7.29 -16.73 3.89
C ASN A 139 7.35 -15.98 5.22
N GLY A 140 7.67 -14.69 5.20
CA GLY A 140 7.67 -13.84 6.38
C GLY A 140 6.28 -13.75 7.01
N LEU A 141 5.24 -13.47 6.22
CA LEU A 141 3.85 -13.43 6.71
C LEU A 141 3.38 -14.76 7.29
N ALA A 142 3.74 -15.88 6.66
CA ALA A 142 3.40 -17.21 7.18
C ALA A 142 4.05 -17.47 8.54
N SER A 143 5.32 -17.10 8.71
CA SER A 143 6.04 -17.18 9.98
C SER A 143 5.40 -16.32 11.07
N LEU A 144 5.04 -15.06 10.73
CA LEU A 144 4.36 -14.17 11.67
C LEU A 144 3.00 -14.72 12.09
N ARG A 145 2.20 -15.18 11.12
CA ARG A 145 0.89 -15.78 11.42
C ARG A 145 1.02 -16.97 12.37
N GLN A 146 1.95 -17.88 12.13
CA GLN A 146 2.19 -19.04 12.99
C GLN A 146 2.59 -18.63 14.41
N ARG A 147 3.40 -17.58 14.56
CA ARG A 147 3.94 -17.12 15.85
C ARG A 147 2.92 -16.34 16.66
N TYR A 148 2.04 -15.57 16.04
CA TYR A 148 1.19 -14.58 16.70
C TYR A 148 -0.31 -14.85 16.60
N GLN A 149 -0.72 -16.00 16.02
CA GLN A 149 -2.13 -16.39 16.04
C GLN A 149 -2.66 -16.52 17.47
N ARG A 150 -3.93 -16.19 17.66
CA ARG A 150 -4.65 -16.28 18.95
C ARG A 150 -5.88 -17.15 18.79
N GLU A 151 -6.28 -17.85 19.85
CA GLU A 151 -7.56 -18.59 19.88
C GLU A 151 -8.76 -17.63 19.77
N GLN A 152 -8.66 -16.49 20.48
CA GLN A 152 -9.63 -15.40 20.38
C GLN A 152 -8.91 -14.15 19.84
N PRO A 153 -9.32 -13.63 18.68
CA PRO A 153 -8.72 -12.43 18.13
C PRO A 153 -8.90 -11.24 19.07
N LEU A 154 -7.85 -10.46 19.23
CA LEU A 154 -7.87 -9.22 19.98
C LEU A 154 -8.71 -8.17 19.23
N ARG A 155 -9.72 -7.62 19.87
CA ARG A 155 -10.62 -6.62 19.27
C ARG A 155 -9.96 -5.27 19.25
N LEU A 156 -9.74 -4.72 18.04
CA LEU A 156 -8.92 -3.52 17.84
C LEU A 156 -9.67 -2.46 17.02
N PHE A 157 -9.58 -1.22 17.46
CA PHE A 157 -9.98 -0.04 16.71
C PHE A 157 -8.74 0.67 16.17
N TYR A 158 -8.67 0.89 14.85
CA TYR A 158 -7.62 1.65 14.19
C TYR A 158 -8.17 3.02 13.79
N GLN A 159 -7.69 4.09 14.41
CA GLN A 159 -8.11 5.44 14.11
C GLN A 159 -7.20 6.07 13.06
N VAL A 160 -7.80 6.51 11.95
CA VAL A 160 -7.09 7.19 10.85
C VAL A 160 -7.13 8.70 11.03
N TRP A 161 -8.30 9.23 11.42
CA TRP A 161 -8.53 10.67 11.58
C TRP A 161 -9.53 10.92 12.71
N ASP A 162 -9.61 12.17 13.23
CA ASP A 162 -10.40 12.52 14.40
C ASP A 162 -11.65 13.35 14.10
N MET A 163 -11.60 14.31 13.17
CA MET A 163 -12.73 15.21 12.88
C MET A 163 -12.94 15.40 11.37
N PRO A 164 -13.90 14.69 10.76
CA PRO A 164 -14.71 13.61 11.33
C PRO A 164 -13.90 12.36 11.65
N LEU A 165 -14.43 11.50 12.54
CA LEU A 165 -13.74 10.28 12.95
C LEU A 165 -13.74 9.24 11.82
N TYR A 166 -12.55 8.86 11.34
CA TYR A 166 -12.35 7.83 10.34
C TYR A 166 -11.60 6.65 10.91
N THR A 167 -11.97 5.47 10.45
CA THR A 167 -11.29 4.20 10.72
C THR A 167 -10.90 3.49 9.42
N ILE A 168 -10.42 2.27 9.52
CA ILE A 168 -10.21 1.37 8.37
C ILE A 168 -11.36 0.36 8.30
N GLY A 169 -11.75 -0.03 7.09
CA GLY A 169 -12.70 -1.12 6.86
C GLY A 169 -12.03 -2.48 6.72
N GLY A 170 -12.84 -3.53 6.56
CA GLY A 170 -12.34 -4.91 6.48
C GLY A 170 -11.54 -5.25 5.23
N GLU A 171 -11.78 -4.51 4.13
CA GLU A 171 -11.06 -4.66 2.86
C GLU A 171 -9.81 -3.79 2.74
N GLN A 172 -9.40 -3.12 3.83
CA GLN A 172 -8.18 -2.33 3.87
C GLN A 172 -6.99 -3.22 4.32
N ILE A 173 -5.83 -3.07 3.67
CA ILE A 173 -4.65 -3.93 3.87
C ILE A 173 -4.17 -4.00 5.33
N ILE A 174 -4.34 -2.91 6.12
CA ILE A 174 -4.00 -2.89 7.54
C ILE A 174 -4.91 -3.86 8.32
N SER A 175 -6.20 -3.98 7.95
CA SER A 175 -7.09 -4.96 8.57
C SER A 175 -6.62 -6.41 8.31
N ASP A 176 -6.00 -6.67 7.15
CA ASP A 176 -5.39 -7.96 6.88
C ASP A 176 -4.09 -8.17 7.70
N ALA A 177 -3.29 -7.11 7.88
CA ALA A 177 -2.11 -7.12 8.76
C ALA A 177 -2.49 -7.40 10.24
N LEU A 178 -3.58 -6.83 10.73
CA LEU A 178 -4.10 -7.12 12.08
C LEU A 178 -4.40 -8.61 12.26
N ARG A 179 -5.02 -9.27 11.25
CA ARG A 179 -5.31 -10.71 11.30
C ARG A 179 -4.05 -11.57 11.38
N ILE A 180 -2.96 -11.16 10.71
CA ILE A 180 -1.65 -11.83 10.83
C ILE A 180 -1.19 -11.85 12.30
N CYS A 181 -1.47 -10.77 13.04
CA CYS A 181 -1.06 -10.60 14.43
C CYS A 181 -2.08 -11.15 15.45
N GLY A 182 -3.10 -11.90 15.02
CA GLY A 182 -4.15 -12.43 15.89
C GLY A 182 -5.07 -11.34 16.44
N ALA A 183 -5.28 -10.26 15.71
CA ALA A 183 -6.21 -9.19 16.03
C ALA A 183 -7.27 -9.04 14.95
N GLU A 184 -8.41 -8.46 15.31
CA GLU A 184 -9.51 -8.17 14.42
C GLU A 184 -9.94 -6.71 14.55
N ASN A 185 -10.08 -6.05 13.42
CA ASN A 185 -10.66 -4.71 13.36
C ASN A 185 -12.14 -4.78 13.75
N VAL A 186 -12.56 -4.00 14.75
CA VAL A 186 -13.96 -3.96 15.23
C VAL A 186 -14.95 -3.44 14.19
N PHE A 187 -14.46 -2.86 13.08
CA PHE A 187 -15.24 -2.41 11.93
C PHE A 187 -14.89 -3.19 10.64
N ALA A 188 -14.50 -4.46 10.78
CA ALA A 188 -14.16 -5.31 9.65
C ALA A 188 -15.33 -5.61 8.70
N GLU A 189 -16.58 -5.41 9.12
CA GLU A 189 -17.79 -5.56 8.30
C GLU A 189 -18.00 -4.39 7.33
N LEU A 190 -17.33 -3.24 7.55
CA LEU A 190 -17.42 -2.10 6.65
C LEU A 190 -16.52 -2.31 5.43
N SER A 191 -17.11 -2.24 4.24
CA SER A 191 -16.40 -2.51 2.98
C SER A 191 -15.58 -1.33 2.45
N LEU A 192 -15.90 -0.09 2.87
CA LEU A 192 -15.11 1.09 2.48
C LEU A 192 -13.70 1.00 3.07
N PRO A 193 -12.64 1.39 2.32
CA PRO A 193 -11.27 1.37 2.84
C PRO A 193 -11.08 2.27 4.07
N ALA A 194 -11.70 3.44 4.08
CA ALA A 194 -11.65 4.41 5.18
C ALA A 194 -13.06 4.92 5.48
N PRO A 195 -13.90 4.15 6.21
CA PRO A 195 -15.24 4.59 6.58
C PRO A 195 -15.22 5.62 7.71
N GLN A 196 -16.17 6.56 7.67
CA GLN A 196 -16.49 7.42 8.80
C GLN A 196 -17.33 6.65 9.81
N VAL A 197 -17.01 6.77 11.08
CA VAL A 197 -17.76 6.16 12.19
C VAL A 197 -18.06 7.23 13.25
N SER A 198 -19.00 6.94 14.16
CA SER A 198 -19.26 7.81 15.31
C SER A 198 -18.51 7.32 16.55
N VAL A 199 -18.30 8.22 17.51
CA VAL A 199 -17.75 7.86 18.83
C VAL A 199 -18.61 6.80 19.51
N GLU A 200 -19.94 6.92 19.43
CA GLU A 200 -20.90 5.96 20.00
C GLU A 200 -20.74 4.58 19.42
N ALA A 201 -20.47 4.47 18.11
CA ALA A 201 -20.21 3.18 17.46
C ALA A 201 -18.93 2.52 18.01
N VAL A 202 -17.88 3.30 18.26
CA VAL A 202 -16.65 2.79 18.89
C VAL A 202 -16.88 2.36 20.32
N LEU A 203 -17.66 3.15 21.11
CA LEU A 203 -18.04 2.79 22.48
C LEU A 203 -18.84 1.49 22.53
N GLN A 204 -19.79 1.31 21.60
CA GLN A 204 -20.58 0.09 21.47
C GLN A 204 -19.72 -1.10 21.05
N ALA A 205 -18.78 -0.90 20.13
CA ALA A 205 -17.84 -1.93 19.70
C ALA A 205 -16.88 -2.34 20.82
N ASN A 206 -16.63 -1.48 21.79
CA ASN A 206 -15.80 -1.72 22.98
C ASN A 206 -14.47 -2.40 22.65
N PRO A 207 -13.56 -1.76 21.91
CA PRO A 207 -12.29 -2.36 21.54
C PRO A 207 -11.38 -2.56 22.75
N GLU A 208 -10.55 -3.60 22.70
CA GLU A 208 -9.54 -3.91 23.72
C GLU A 208 -8.25 -3.13 23.51
N VAL A 209 -7.98 -2.72 22.26
CA VAL A 209 -6.84 -1.87 21.87
C VAL A 209 -7.34 -0.76 20.94
N ILE A 210 -6.81 0.44 21.11
CA ILE A 210 -6.96 1.54 20.15
C ILE A 210 -5.57 1.89 19.62
N LEU A 211 -5.42 1.88 18.30
CA LEU A 211 -4.24 2.34 17.59
C LEU A 211 -4.53 3.65 16.85
N ALA A 212 -3.61 4.59 16.91
CA ALA A 212 -3.63 5.83 16.12
C ALA A 212 -2.19 6.27 15.80
N SER A 213 -2.02 7.07 14.76
CA SER A 213 -0.69 7.57 14.36
C SER A 213 -0.25 8.80 15.14
N VAL A 214 -1.17 9.45 15.87
CA VAL A 214 -0.93 10.70 16.60
C VAL A 214 -1.39 10.57 18.05
N GLN A 215 -0.57 11.07 18.98
CA GLN A 215 -0.83 10.94 20.43
C GLN A 215 -2.11 11.66 20.85
N GLU A 216 -2.41 12.82 20.26
CA GLU A 216 -3.60 13.62 20.57
C GLU A 216 -4.89 12.84 20.28
N GLN A 217 -4.90 12.01 19.24
CA GLN A 217 -6.03 11.13 18.92
C GLN A 217 -6.26 10.10 20.02
N LEU A 218 -5.20 9.53 20.59
CA LEU A 218 -5.28 8.57 21.70
C LEU A 218 -5.74 9.22 23.00
N ASP A 219 -5.25 10.43 23.29
CA ASP A 219 -5.59 11.15 24.50
C ASP A 219 -7.09 11.54 24.55
N ALA A 220 -7.71 11.78 23.39
CA ALA A 220 -9.14 12.04 23.28
C ALA A 220 -10.02 10.90 23.81
N TRP A 221 -9.55 9.65 23.79
CA TRP A 221 -10.27 8.48 24.32
C TRP A 221 -10.25 8.38 25.83
N ARG A 222 -9.33 9.03 26.54
CA ARG A 222 -9.17 8.92 28.01
C ARG A 222 -10.40 9.37 28.80
N ILE A 223 -11.26 10.18 28.20
CA ILE A 223 -12.53 10.63 28.81
C ILE A 223 -13.59 9.51 28.87
N TRP A 224 -13.35 8.36 28.23
CA TRP A 224 -14.27 7.23 28.16
C TRP A 224 -13.74 6.03 28.95
N PRO A 225 -13.71 6.08 30.33
CA PRO A 225 -13.08 5.04 31.14
C PRO A 225 -13.75 3.67 31.05
N GLY A 226 -15.00 3.60 30.54
CA GLY A 226 -15.71 2.33 30.33
C GLY A 226 -15.29 1.56 29.08
N VAL A 227 -14.42 2.12 28.22
CA VAL A 227 -13.86 1.39 27.06
C VAL A 227 -12.74 0.50 27.51
N ALA A 228 -12.76 -0.78 27.14
CA ALA A 228 -11.76 -1.77 27.56
C ALA A 228 -10.32 -1.34 27.26
N ALA A 229 -10.06 -0.71 26.10
CA ALA A 229 -8.75 -0.18 25.76
C ALA A 229 -8.26 0.92 26.73
N VAL A 230 -9.17 1.75 27.23
CA VAL A 230 -8.85 2.81 28.20
C VAL A 230 -8.59 2.23 29.57
N GLU A 231 -9.49 1.35 30.03
CA GLU A 231 -9.36 0.65 31.32
C GLU A 231 -8.04 -0.13 31.41
N ARG A 232 -7.69 -0.85 30.35
CA ARG A 232 -6.48 -1.68 30.26
C ARG A 232 -5.22 -0.87 29.89
N LYS A 233 -5.32 0.45 29.67
CA LYS A 233 -4.22 1.34 29.23
C LYS A 233 -3.59 0.88 27.90
N GLN A 234 -4.41 0.42 26.97
CA GLN A 234 -4.03 -0.10 25.65
C GLN A 234 -4.37 0.91 24.55
N LEU A 235 -4.08 2.17 24.78
CA LEU A 235 -4.08 3.27 23.81
C LEU A 235 -2.66 3.40 23.28
N TRP A 236 -2.38 2.96 22.05
CA TRP A 236 -1.02 2.85 21.55
C TRP A 236 -0.84 3.54 20.22
N LEU A 237 0.33 4.14 20.04
CA LEU A 237 0.74 4.64 18.73
C LEU A 237 0.99 3.48 17.77
N VAL A 238 0.68 3.71 16.49
CA VAL A 238 1.09 2.81 15.40
C VAL A 238 2.60 2.63 15.47
N PRO A 239 3.11 1.39 15.52
CA PRO A 239 4.52 1.15 15.83
C PRO A 239 5.47 1.48 14.67
N ASP A 240 4.96 1.55 13.46
CA ASP A 240 5.76 1.80 12.26
C ASP A 240 4.90 2.36 11.14
N ALA A 241 5.32 3.47 10.54
CA ALA A 241 4.64 4.12 9.42
C ALA A 241 4.59 3.26 8.15
N GLY A 242 5.39 2.21 8.06
CA GLY A 242 5.34 1.24 6.97
C GLY A 242 4.01 0.48 6.87
N LEU A 243 3.19 0.46 7.94
CA LEU A 243 1.83 -0.08 7.88
C LEU A 243 0.92 0.72 6.93
N GLU A 244 1.18 2.00 6.77
CA GLU A 244 0.41 2.92 5.91
C GLU A 244 1.05 3.09 4.52
N ARG A 245 2.16 2.38 4.24
CA ARG A 245 2.90 2.43 2.98
C ARG A 245 3.05 1.03 2.39
N PRO A 246 2.08 0.56 1.60
CA PRO A 246 2.12 -0.77 1.00
C PRO A 246 3.32 -0.95 0.05
N SER A 247 4.41 -1.49 0.58
CA SER A 247 5.62 -1.88 -0.11
C SER A 247 6.27 -3.06 0.63
N PHE A 248 7.44 -3.54 0.26
CA PHE A 248 8.07 -4.68 0.92
C PHE A 248 8.40 -4.41 2.40
N GLN A 249 8.70 -3.15 2.76
CA GLN A 249 8.94 -2.75 4.15
C GLN A 249 7.75 -3.03 5.08
N MET A 250 6.53 -3.15 4.53
CA MET A 250 5.33 -3.47 5.31
C MET A 250 5.47 -4.79 6.08
N LEU A 251 6.28 -5.76 5.60
CA LEU A 251 6.56 -6.99 6.34
C LEU A 251 7.18 -6.71 7.71
N GLY A 252 8.18 -5.83 7.76
CA GLY A 252 8.82 -5.41 9.02
C GLY A 252 7.87 -4.59 9.91
N ALA A 253 7.03 -3.77 9.31
CA ALA A 253 6.00 -3.01 10.04
C ALA A 253 4.95 -3.94 10.67
N VAL A 254 4.51 -4.99 9.96
CA VAL A 254 3.61 -6.02 10.49
C VAL A 254 4.28 -6.78 11.64
N GLU A 255 5.57 -7.11 11.54
CA GLU A 255 6.28 -7.76 12.65
C GLU A 255 6.27 -6.90 13.92
N LYS A 256 6.57 -5.59 13.80
CA LYS A 256 6.51 -4.65 14.94
C LYS A 256 5.11 -4.53 15.50
N LEU A 257 4.07 -4.51 14.64
CA LEU A 257 2.68 -4.52 15.05
C LEU A 257 2.36 -5.77 15.88
N CYS A 258 2.73 -6.95 15.39
CA CYS A 258 2.50 -8.21 16.10
C CYS A 258 3.21 -8.24 17.48
N GLN A 259 4.47 -7.77 17.54
CA GLN A 259 5.22 -7.66 18.80
C GLN A 259 4.54 -6.71 19.80
N GLN A 260 3.99 -5.60 19.32
CA GLN A 260 3.26 -4.66 20.17
C GLN A 260 1.96 -5.27 20.67
N LEU A 261 1.14 -5.88 19.78
CA LEU A 261 -0.13 -6.50 20.14
C LEU A 261 0.03 -7.70 21.07
N GLN A 262 1.17 -8.37 21.04
CA GLN A 262 1.46 -9.48 21.98
C GLN A 262 1.46 -9.03 23.46
N ARG A 263 1.66 -7.73 23.72
CA ARG A 263 1.65 -7.14 25.06
C ARG A 263 0.23 -6.88 25.60
N ALA A 264 -0.79 -6.99 24.73
CA ALA A 264 -2.18 -6.77 25.12
C ALA A 264 -2.65 -7.84 26.13
N ARG A 265 -3.36 -7.38 27.18
CA ARG A 265 -3.84 -8.17 28.32
C ARG A 265 -5.33 -8.37 28.26
#